data_4634af416c7f6ab814bc8c7018a7cd4e
#
_entry.id   4634af416c7f6ab814bc8c7018a7cd4e
#
_cell.length_a   1.000
_cell.length_b   1.000
_cell.length_c   1.000
_cell.angle_alpha   90.00
_cell.angle_beta   90.00
_cell.angle_gamma   90.00
#
_symmetry.space_group_name_H-M   'P 1'
#
loop_
_entity.id
_entity.type
_entity.pdbx_description
1 polymer ?
#
loop_
_entity_poly.entity_id
_entity_poly.type
_entity_poly.pdbx_seq_one_letter_code
_entity_poly.pdbx_strand_id
1 'polypeptide(L)'
;MSLDIFLTNNLTNKKEKFIPQDKTNVRMYVCGPTVYDDPHIGNARPVVVFDILFKILKNEYPNVTYVRNITDIDDKIIKSSKENNISILDLTNKITQSFNEDCIYLNCEKPNHEPKATEHISEMIQMISELIKKGFAYENKKHVYFEVKKFKDYGKLSNKKLDELVAGSRIEVSNNKKNPEDFVLWNPSDTDEPSWDSPWGKGRPGWH
;
A
#
# COMPACT_ATOMS: atom_id res chain seq x y z
N MET A 1 15.52 32.89 0.47
CA MET A 1 16.56 31.85 0.56
C MET A 1 15.86 30.53 0.50
N SER A 2 16.23 29.64 -0.46
CA SER A 2 15.65 28.28 -0.48
C SER A 2 16.24 27.47 0.66
N LEU A 3 15.40 26.72 1.35
CA LEU A 3 15.84 25.84 2.43
C LEU A 3 16.46 24.55 1.85
N ASP A 4 17.63 24.17 2.39
CA ASP A 4 18.19 22.86 2.12
C ASP A 4 17.45 21.80 2.94
N ILE A 5 16.65 20.97 2.27
CA ILE A 5 15.88 19.87 2.89
C ILE A 5 16.76 18.63 2.91
N PHE A 6 16.89 18.00 4.08
CA PHE A 6 17.60 16.73 4.24
C PHE A 6 16.65 15.65 4.72
N LEU A 7 16.61 14.52 4.01
CA LEU A 7 15.79 13.36 4.34
C LEU A 7 16.66 12.11 4.50
N THR A 8 16.21 11.18 5.35
CA THR A 8 16.86 9.88 5.44
C THR A 8 16.42 9.03 4.26
N ASN A 9 17.38 8.60 3.46
CA ASN A 9 17.16 7.70 2.33
C ASN A 9 17.41 6.26 2.77
N ASN A 10 16.38 5.43 2.79
CA ASN A 10 16.51 4.03 3.21
C ASN A 10 17.36 3.18 2.25
N LEU A 11 17.44 3.57 0.97
CA LEU A 11 18.26 2.84 0.00
C LEU A 11 19.76 2.95 0.31
N THR A 12 20.22 4.14 0.75
CA THR A 12 21.61 4.41 1.09
C THR A 12 21.87 4.36 2.60
N ASN A 13 20.80 4.35 3.40
CA ASN A 13 20.80 4.39 4.86
C ASN A 13 21.50 5.66 5.42
N LYS A 14 21.42 6.77 4.66
CA LYS A 14 22.05 8.06 4.99
C LYS A 14 21.02 9.19 4.99
N LYS A 15 21.33 10.23 5.77
CA LYS A 15 20.65 11.51 5.68
C LYS A 15 21.26 12.28 4.53
N GLU A 16 20.48 12.56 3.49
CA GLU A 16 20.93 13.15 2.24
C GLU A 16 20.13 14.41 1.92
N LYS A 17 20.74 15.33 1.16
CA LYS A 17 20.02 16.48 0.62
C LYS A 17 18.95 15.98 -0.36
N PHE A 18 17.73 16.43 -0.14
CA PHE A 18 16.62 16.09 -1.04
C PHE A 18 16.80 16.83 -2.37
N ILE A 19 16.82 16.06 -3.45
CA ILE A 19 16.86 16.57 -4.82
C ILE A 19 15.67 15.92 -5.56
N PRO A 20 14.62 16.68 -5.87
CA PRO A 20 13.49 16.13 -6.61
C PRO A 20 13.87 15.77 -8.04
N GLN A 21 13.24 14.73 -8.60
CA GLN A 21 13.40 14.36 -10.00
C GLN A 21 12.89 15.45 -10.95
N ASP A 22 11.84 16.15 -10.53
CA ASP A 22 11.25 17.29 -11.23
C ASP A 22 11.09 18.46 -10.24
N LYS A 23 11.83 19.55 -10.47
CA LYS A 23 11.77 20.75 -9.63
C LYS A 23 10.52 21.59 -9.88
N THR A 24 9.82 21.38 -10.98
CA THR A 24 8.59 22.11 -11.32
C THR A 24 7.37 21.47 -10.69
N ASN A 25 7.41 20.17 -10.39
CA ASN A 25 6.36 19.43 -9.68
C ASN A 25 6.94 18.28 -8.85
N VAL A 26 7.10 18.50 -7.56
CA VAL A 26 7.55 17.47 -6.62
C VAL A 26 6.39 16.49 -6.36
N ARG A 27 6.63 15.20 -6.56
CA ARG A 27 5.63 14.15 -6.33
C ARG A 27 5.93 13.39 -5.06
N MET A 28 4.95 13.32 -4.18
CA MET A 28 5.03 12.64 -2.89
C MET A 28 3.93 11.59 -2.80
N TYR A 29 4.30 10.34 -2.50
CA TYR A 29 3.35 9.26 -2.24
C TYR A 29 3.52 8.75 -0.81
N VAL A 30 2.43 8.64 -0.07
CA VAL A 30 2.40 8.11 1.30
C VAL A 30 1.40 6.98 1.37
N CYS A 31 1.78 5.85 1.97
CA CYS A 31 0.84 4.78 2.29
C CYS A 31 -0.27 5.29 3.20
N GLY A 32 -1.51 5.10 2.77
CA GLY A 32 -2.70 5.43 3.53
C GLY A 32 -3.18 4.29 4.43
N PRO A 33 -4.30 4.47 5.12
CA PRO A 33 -4.84 3.48 6.03
C PRO A 33 -5.50 2.30 5.31
N THR A 34 -5.56 1.15 5.99
CA THR A 34 -6.54 0.09 5.73
C THR A 34 -7.76 0.36 6.59
N VAL A 35 -8.91 0.59 5.96
CA VAL A 35 -10.10 1.14 6.63
C VAL A 35 -11.02 0.03 7.17
N TYR A 36 -10.54 -0.72 8.16
CA TYR A 36 -11.24 -1.83 8.79
C TYR A 36 -11.71 -1.53 10.22
N ASP A 37 -11.15 -0.52 10.88
CA ASP A 37 -11.42 -0.13 12.25
C ASP A 37 -11.10 1.35 12.46
N ASP A 38 -11.62 1.97 13.51
CA ASP A 38 -11.38 3.37 13.81
C ASP A 38 -9.87 3.65 13.97
N PRO A 39 -9.37 4.79 13.46
CA PRO A 39 -7.97 5.13 13.55
C PRO A 39 -7.55 5.39 14.99
N HIS A 40 -6.33 5.03 15.33
CA HIS A 40 -5.72 5.33 16.61
C HIS A 40 -4.49 6.24 16.46
N ILE A 41 -3.95 6.74 17.57
CA ILE A 41 -2.82 7.71 17.57
C ILE A 41 -1.61 7.23 16.75
N GLY A 42 -1.39 5.92 16.63
CA GLY A 42 -0.34 5.37 15.78
C GLY A 42 -0.56 5.62 14.29
N ASN A 43 -1.83 5.71 13.85
CA ASN A 43 -2.19 6.05 12.47
C ASN A 43 -2.05 7.56 12.22
N ALA A 44 -2.28 8.39 13.22
CA ALA A 44 -2.12 9.84 13.14
C ALA A 44 -0.66 10.27 12.93
N ARG A 45 0.30 9.57 13.53
CA ARG A 45 1.72 9.90 13.46
C ARG A 45 2.25 10.08 12.03
N PRO A 46 2.12 9.10 11.11
CA PRO A 46 2.58 9.28 9.73
C PRO A 46 1.83 10.41 9.02
N VAL A 47 0.53 10.58 9.27
CA VAL A 47 -0.26 11.65 8.67
C VAL A 47 0.32 13.01 9.01
N VAL A 48 0.54 13.30 10.31
CA VAL A 48 1.11 14.57 10.76
C VAL A 48 2.54 14.79 10.26
N VAL A 49 3.38 13.76 10.32
CA VAL A 49 4.79 13.87 9.87
C VAL A 49 4.89 14.19 8.38
N PHE A 50 4.09 13.51 7.56
CA PHE A 50 4.10 13.75 6.11
C PHE A 50 3.34 15.02 5.70
N ASP A 51 2.37 15.48 6.49
CA ASP A 51 1.76 16.78 6.31
C ASP A 51 2.77 17.93 6.52
N ILE A 52 3.61 17.83 7.55
CA ILE A 52 4.71 18.79 7.78
C ILE A 52 5.65 18.79 6.57
N LEU A 53 6.06 17.63 6.08
CA LEU A 53 6.91 17.53 4.90
C LEU A 53 6.22 18.14 3.66
N PHE A 54 4.93 17.84 3.45
CA PHE A 54 4.16 18.39 2.35
C PHE A 54 4.13 19.94 2.39
N LYS A 55 3.85 20.53 3.55
CA LYS A 55 3.85 21.99 3.76
C LYS A 55 5.22 22.62 3.50
N ILE A 56 6.30 21.98 3.96
CA ILE A 56 7.67 22.44 3.68
C ILE A 56 7.96 22.40 2.17
N LEU A 57 7.60 21.31 1.49
CA LEU A 57 7.80 21.18 0.05
C LEU A 57 7.00 22.23 -0.74
N LYS A 58 5.76 22.51 -0.34
CA LYS A 58 4.93 23.57 -0.95
C LYS A 58 5.52 24.96 -0.82
N ASN A 59 6.29 25.24 0.24
CA ASN A 59 6.98 26.52 0.41
C ASN A 59 8.24 26.64 -0.46
N GLU A 60 8.88 25.53 -0.80
CA GLU A 60 10.17 25.51 -1.51
C GLU A 60 10.02 25.26 -3.01
N TYR A 61 8.92 24.66 -3.46
CA TYR A 61 8.70 24.26 -4.85
C TYR A 61 7.40 24.82 -5.41
N PRO A 62 7.34 25.16 -6.71
CA PRO A 62 6.17 25.80 -7.32
C PRO A 62 4.92 24.90 -7.30
N ASN A 63 5.09 23.58 -7.45
CA ASN A 63 4.01 22.60 -7.34
C ASN A 63 4.46 21.38 -6.57
N VAL A 64 3.53 20.82 -5.78
CA VAL A 64 3.71 19.55 -5.08
C VAL A 64 2.43 18.73 -5.27
N THR A 65 2.58 17.53 -5.81
CA THR A 65 1.47 16.57 -5.92
C THR A 65 1.59 15.53 -4.82
N TYR A 66 0.68 15.56 -3.87
CA TYR A 66 0.61 14.62 -2.76
C TYR A 66 -0.48 13.58 -3.01
N VAL A 67 -0.10 12.31 -2.97
CA VAL A 67 -0.97 11.14 -3.11
C VAL A 67 -0.92 10.31 -1.85
N ARG A 68 -2.10 9.93 -1.33
CA ARG A 68 -2.26 8.98 -0.23
C ARG A 68 -3.40 8.02 -0.58
N ASN A 69 -3.13 6.72 -0.66
CA ASN A 69 -4.16 5.75 -0.99
C ASN A 69 -5.11 5.47 0.19
N ILE A 70 -6.26 4.90 -0.14
CA ILE A 70 -7.16 4.24 0.81
C ILE A 70 -7.21 2.76 0.45
N THR A 71 -6.84 1.88 1.38
CA THR A 71 -6.98 0.43 1.22
C THR A 71 -8.36 0.03 1.73
N ASP A 72 -9.30 -0.10 0.80
CA ASP A 72 -10.71 -0.40 1.03
C ASP A 72 -11.10 -1.85 0.69
N ILE A 73 -10.10 -2.69 0.45
CA ILE A 73 -10.21 -4.15 0.31
C ILE A 73 -9.02 -4.83 0.97
N ASP A 74 -9.26 -5.71 1.93
CA ASP A 74 -8.25 -6.46 2.69
C ASP A 74 -8.96 -7.55 3.52
N ASP A 75 -8.26 -8.61 3.91
CA ASP A 75 -8.83 -9.68 4.74
C ASP A 75 -9.34 -9.17 6.09
N LYS A 76 -8.69 -8.14 6.66
CA LYS A 76 -9.16 -7.49 7.89
C LYS A 76 -10.49 -6.78 7.71
N ILE A 77 -10.72 -6.17 6.56
CA ILE A 77 -11.98 -5.50 6.23
C ILE A 77 -13.09 -6.54 6.10
N ILE A 78 -12.83 -7.65 5.41
CA ILE A 78 -13.78 -8.76 5.25
C ILE A 78 -14.14 -9.33 6.63
N LYS A 79 -13.15 -9.58 7.48
CA LYS A 79 -13.35 -10.06 8.83
C LYS A 79 -14.16 -9.08 9.68
N SER A 80 -13.78 -7.80 9.72
CA SER A 80 -14.47 -6.77 10.49
C SER A 80 -15.92 -6.58 10.04
N SER A 81 -16.19 -6.60 8.72
CA SER A 81 -17.52 -6.55 8.16
C SER A 81 -18.41 -7.69 8.65
N LYS A 82 -17.88 -8.93 8.65
CA LYS A 82 -18.59 -10.12 9.14
C LYS A 82 -18.85 -10.04 10.64
N GLU A 83 -17.85 -9.66 11.45
CA GLU A 83 -17.95 -9.56 12.90
C GLU A 83 -18.95 -8.48 13.36
N ASN A 84 -19.04 -7.37 12.64
CA ASN A 84 -19.95 -6.27 12.96
C ASN A 84 -21.30 -6.37 12.24
N ASN A 85 -21.49 -7.39 11.38
CA ASN A 85 -22.70 -7.61 10.59
C ASN A 85 -23.11 -6.36 9.78
N ILE A 86 -22.14 -5.71 9.14
CA ILE A 86 -22.35 -4.55 8.26
C ILE A 86 -21.71 -4.82 6.89
N SER A 87 -22.19 -4.15 5.85
CA SER A 87 -21.59 -4.31 4.52
C SER A 87 -20.15 -3.77 4.49
N ILE A 88 -19.30 -4.34 3.64
CA ILE A 88 -17.93 -3.84 3.43
C ILE A 88 -17.96 -2.38 2.98
N LEU A 89 -18.89 -2.02 2.11
CA LEU A 89 -19.03 -0.65 1.62
C LEU A 89 -19.36 0.33 2.75
N ASP A 90 -20.31 -0.02 3.63
CA ASP A 90 -20.71 0.85 4.75
C ASP A 90 -19.56 0.97 5.75
N LEU A 91 -18.89 -0.16 6.07
CA LEU A 91 -17.71 -0.15 6.94
C LEU A 91 -16.62 0.77 6.42
N THR A 92 -16.20 0.55 5.17
CA THR A 92 -15.07 1.29 4.57
C THR A 92 -15.40 2.76 4.40
N ASN A 93 -16.64 3.12 4.05
CA ASN A 93 -17.07 4.51 3.96
C ASN A 93 -17.09 5.17 5.35
N LYS A 94 -17.66 4.51 6.37
CA LYS A 94 -17.68 5.01 7.74
C LYS A 94 -16.27 5.27 8.28
N ILE A 95 -15.38 4.29 8.16
CA ILE A 95 -14.00 4.41 8.66
C ILE A 95 -13.18 5.44 7.86
N THR A 96 -13.37 5.51 6.53
CA THR A 96 -12.74 6.56 5.72
C THR A 96 -13.18 7.94 6.14
N GLN A 97 -14.47 8.13 6.44
CA GLN A 97 -14.99 9.39 6.93
C GLN A 97 -14.37 9.76 8.27
N SER A 98 -14.40 8.83 9.26
CA SER A 98 -13.78 9.02 10.58
C SER A 98 -12.30 9.40 10.47
N PHE A 99 -11.54 8.68 9.63
CA PHE A 99 -10.14 8.99 9.37
C PHE A 99 -9.93 10.41 8.79
N ASN A 100 -10.77 10.84 7.86
CA ASN A 100 -10.68 12.17 7.27
C ASN A 100 -11.04 13.27 8.26
N GLU A 101 -12.05 13.04 9.13
CA GLU A 101 -12.43 13.95 10.22
C GLU A 101 -11.27 14.11 11.22
N ASP A 102 -10.60 13.02 11.60
CA ASP A 102 -9.40 13.05 12.44
C ASP A 102 -8.24 13.81 11.79
N CYS A 103 -8.01 13.63 10.48
CA CYS A 103 -7.01 14.40 9.75
C CYS A 103 -7.31 15.91 9.79
N ILE A 104 -8.56 16.30 9.62
CA ILE A 104 -9.01 17.70 9.73
C ILE A 104 -8.81 18.23 11.14
N TYR A 105 -9.20 17.45 12.16
CA TYR A 105 -9.01 17.82 13.57
C TYR A 105 -7.53 18.05 13.94
N LEU A 106 -6.64 17.25 13.33
CA LEU A 106 -5.18 17.39 13.47
C LEU A 106 -4.58 18.51 12.61
N ASN A 107 -5.42 19.30 11.91
CA ASN A 107 -5.01 20.39 11.02
C ASN A 107 -4.07 19.93 9.90
N CYS A 108 -4.25 18.71 9.41
CA CYS A 108 -3.52 18.16 8.28
C CYS A 108 -4.22 18.52 6.97
N GLU A 109 -3.46 18.89 5.96
CA GLU A 109 -3.98 19.17 4.64
C GLU A 109 -4.43 17.89 3.93
N LYS A 110 -5.50 18.01 3.14
CA LYS A 110 -5.97 16.91 2.32
C LYS A 110 -4.97 16.63 1.19
N PRO A 111 -4.65 15.36 0.88
CA PRO A 111 -3.89 15.02 -0.32
C PRO A 111 -4.57 15.49 -1.60
N ASN A 112 -3.79 15.71 -2.66
CA ASN A 112 -4.34 16.05 -3.98
C ASN A 112 -5.15 14.88 -4.57
N HIS A 113 -4.69 13.63 -4.29
CA HIS A 113 -5.36 12.41 -4.75
C HIS A 113 -5.40 11.38 -3.62
N GLU A 114 -6.56 10.76 -3.44
CA GLU A 114 -6.79 9.65 -2.50
C GLU A 114 -7.39 8.44 -3.25
N PRO A 115 -6.60 7.73 -4.09
CA PRO A 115 -7.10 6.59 -4.84
C PRO A 115 -7.51 5.46 -3.90
N LYS A 116 -8.66 4.85 -4.16
CA LYS A 116 -9.12 3.64 -3.48
C LYS A 116 -8.60 2.40 -4.20
N ALA A 117 -8.24 1.36 -3.46
CA ALA A 117 -7.76 0.12 -4.04
C ALA A 117 -8.79 -0.52 -4.97
N THR A 118 -10.07 -0.49 -4.60
CA THR A 118 -11.16 -1.06 -5.41
C THR A 118 -11.40 -0.33 -6.73
N GLU A 119 -10.94 0.90 -6.88
CA GLU A 119 -11.05 1.69 -8.12
C GLU A 119 -9.95 1.35 -9.14
N HIS A 120 -8.94 0.52 -8.76
CA HIS A 120 -7.76 0.22 -9.57
C HIS A 120 -7.52 -1.28 -9.80
N ILE A 121 -8.57 -2.08 -9.72
CA ILE A 121 -8.48 -3.55 -9.88
C ILE A 121 -7.98 -3.94 -11.28
N SER A 122 -8.43 -3.26 -12.32
CA SER A 122 -8.01 -3.51 -13.70
C SER A 122 -6.52 -3.30 -13.91
N GLU A 123 -5.98 -2.21 -13.35
CA GLU A 123 -4.56 -1.88 -13.40
C GLU A 123 -3.72 -2.88 -12.59
N MET A 124 -4.24 -3.36 -11.45
CA MET A 124 -3.59 -4.41 -10.67
C MET A 124 -3.52 -5.71 -11.46
N ILE A 125 -4.63 -6.14 -12.09
CA ILE A 125 -4.67 -7.35 -12.93
C ILE A 125 -3.70 -7.23 -14.09
N GLN A 126 -3.64 -6.08 -14.75
CA GLN A 126 -2.69 -5.82 -15.83
C GLN A 126 -1.24 -5.94 -15.34
N MET A 127 -0.90 -5.29 -14.22
CA MET A 127 0.44 -5.36 -13.63
C MET A 127 0.82 -6.79 -13.27
N ILE A 128 -0.07 -7.55 -12.62
CA ILE A 128 0.16 -8.95 -12.26
C ILE A 128 0.40 -9.80 -13.51
N SER A 129 -0.40 -9.60 -14.57
CA SER A 129 -0.23 -10.30 -15.84
C SER A 129 1.14 -10.03 -16.48
N GLU A 130 1.61 -8.79 -16.42
CA GLU A 130 2.95 -8.43 -16.87
C GLU A 130 4.07 -9.07 -16.03
N LEU A 131 3.88 -9.16 -14.70
CA LEU A 131 4.83 -9.83 -13.81
C LEU A 131 4.93 -11.32 -14.12
N ILE A 132 3.81 -11.99 -14.40
CA ILE A 132 3.80 -13.39 -14.84
C ILE A 132 4.54 -13.52 -16.18
N LYS A 133 4.22 -12.68 -17.17
CA LYS A 133 4.87 -12.68 -18.47
C LYS A 133 6.39 -12.46 -18.39
N LYS A 134 6.84 -11.64 -17.45
CA LYS A 134 8.27 -11.37 -17.20
C LYS A 134 8.94 -12.44 -16.32
N GLY A 135 8.20 -13.43 -15.82
CA GLY A 135 8.71 -14.52 -14.98
C GLY A 135 8.97 -14.16 -13.51
N PHE A 136 8.43 -13.02 -13.04
CA PHE A 136 8.52 -12.59 -11.64
C PHE A 136 7.34 -13.06 -10.78
N ALA A 137 6.27 -13.55 -11.40
CA ALA A 137 5.12 -14.10 -10.71
C ALA A 137 4.68 -15.42 -11.34
N TYR A 138 3.94 -16.22 -10.58
CA TYR A 138 3.40 -17.50 -11.03
C TYR A 138 2.03 -17.76 -10.43
N GLU A 139 1.20 -18.48 -11.18
CA GLU A 139 -0.08 -19.00 -10.70
C GLU A 139 0.09 -20.37 -10.07
N ASN A 140 -0.58 -20.60 -8.95
CA ASN A 140 -0.79 -21.93 -8.38
C ASN A 140 -2.15 -22.00 -7.68
N LYS A 141 -3.01 -22.93 -8.10
CA LYS A 141 -4.36 -23.13 -7.55
C LYS A 141 -5.21 -21.85 -7.48
N LYS A 142 -5.25 -21.09 -8.56
CA LYS A 142 -5.94 -19.79 -8.69
C LYS A 142 -5.39 -18.65 -7.84
N HIS A 143 -4.33 -18.89 -7.05
CA HIS A 143 -3.56 -17.82 -6.44
C HIS A 143 -2.47 -17.37 -7.40
N VAL A 144 -2.13 -16.10 -7.37
CA VAL A 144 -0.92 -15.61 -8.03
C VAL A 144 0.06 -15.12 -6.98
N TYR A 145 1.29 -15.59 -7.06
CA TYR A 145 2.37 -15.25 -6.14
C TYR A 145 3.49 -14.51 -6.87
N PHE A 146 4.09 -13.54 -6.18
CA PHE A 146 5.36 -12.97 -6.59
C PHE A 146 6.49 -13.91 -6.16
N GLU A 147 7.37 -14.27 -7.11
CA GLU A 147 8.52 -15.14 -6.86
C GLU A 147 9.72 -14.30 -6.44
N VAL A 148 9.88 -14.11 -5.11
CA VAL A 148 10.85 -13.16 -4.54
C VAL A 148 12.27 -13.43 -5.00
N LYS A 149 12.69 -14.70 -5.10
CA LYS A 149 14.04 -15.09 -5.55
C LYS A 149 14.38 -14.65 -6.98
N LYS A 150 13.39 -14.40 -7.81
CA LYS A 150 13.60 -13.90 -9.18
C LYS A 150 13.98 -12.42 -9.21
N PHE A 151 13.62 -11.65 -8.19
CA PHE A 151 13.92 -10.23 -8.09
C PHE A 151 15.17 -10.02 -7.25
N LYS A 152 16.34 -9.93 -7.90
CA LYS A 152 17.66 -9.89 -7.26
C LYS A 152 17.86 -8.78 -6.23
N ASP A 153 17.16 -7.65 -6.40
CA ASP A 153 17.25 -6.48 -5.52
C ASP A 153 16.16 -6.45 -4.43
N TYR A 154 15.42 -7.56 -4.23
CA TYR A 154 14.40 -7.63 -3.20
C TYR A 154 15.01 -7.46 -1.80
N GLY A 155 14.39 -6.62 -0.98
CA GLY A 155 14.93 -6.29 0.35
C GLY A 155 15.96 -5.16 0.38
N LYS A 156 16.50 -4.71 -0.77
CA LYS A 156 17.52 -3.67 -0.86
C LYS A 156 17.04 -2.33 -0.26
N LEU A 157 15.80 -1.93 -0.56
CA LEU A 157 15.23 -0.68 -0.03
C LEU A 157 15.00 -0.74 1.48
N SER A 158 14.57 -1.89 2.01
CA SER A 158 14.34 -2.09 3.44
C SER A 158 15.60 -2.44 4.22
N ASN A 159 16.73 -2.65 3.55
CA ASN A 159 17.99 -3.13 4.12
C ASN A 159 17.84 -4.45 4.91
N LYS A 160 16.89 -5.29 4.50
CA LYS A 160 16.61 -6.60 5.13
C LYS A 160 17.09 -7.75 4.25
N LYS A 161 17.68 -8.76 4.88
CA LYS A 161 17.98 -10.02 4.23
C LYS A 161 16.73 -10.87 4.07
N LEU A 162 16.67 -11.71 3.03
CA LEU A 162 15.52 -12.59 2.77
C LEU A 162 15.17 -13.48 3.98
N ASP A 163 16.16 -14.03 4.66
CA ASP A 163 15.95 -14.88 5.83
C ASP A 163 15.29 -14.14 7.00
N GLU A 164 15.59 -12.85 7.16
CA GLU A 164 14.98 -11.98 8.17
C GLU A 164 13.51 -11.64 7.80
N LEU A 165 13.21 -11.54 6.49
CA LEU A 165 11.85 -11.31 6.01
C LEU A 165 10.96 -12.52 6.26
N VAL A 166 11.48 -13.74 6.08
CA VAL A 166 10.75 -14.99 6.37
C VAL A 166 10.49 -15.14 7.86
N ALA A 167 11.50 -14.90 8.70
CA ALA A 167 11.39 -15.02 10.16
C ALA A 167 10.39 -14.00 10.78
N GLY A 168 10.24 -12.81 10.16
CA GLY A 168 9.33 -11.76 10.61
C GLY A 168 7.93 -11.84 9.99
N SER A 169 7.68 -12.74 9.06
CA SER A 169 6.41 -12.85 8.38
C SER A 169 5.36 -13.50 9.28
N ARG A 170 4.25 -12.81 9.53
CA ARG A 170 3.05 -13.36 10.18
C ARG A 170 2.20 -14.24 9.24
N ILE A 171 2.76 -14.66 8.11
CA ILE A 171 2.03 -15.31 7.03
C ILE A 171 2.05 -16.80 7.27
N GLU A 172 0.87 -17.41 7.31
CA GLU A 172 0.73 -18.86 7.26
C GLU A 172 1.53 -19.43 6.09
N VAL A 173 2.34 -20.43 6.37
CA VAL A 173 3.09 -21.15 5.35
C VAL A 173 2.08 -21.94 4.52
N SER A 174 1.61 -21.33 3.44
CA SER A 174 0.72 -22.00 2.49
C SER A 174 1.53 -23.01 1.67
N ASN A 175 1.06 -24.27 1.63
CA ASN A 175 1.61 -25.33 0.77
C ASN A 175 1.52 -25.00 -0.74
N ASN A 176 0.92 -23.86 -1.09
CA ASN A 176 0.75 -23.42 -2.47
C ASN A 176 1.89 -22.52 -2.95
N LYS A 177 2.81 -22.09 -2.06
CA LYS A 177 3.97 -21.29 -2.42
C LYS A 177 5.13 -22.16 -2.88
N LYS A 178 5.91 -21.70 -3.87
CA LYS A 178 7.18 -22.32 -4.26
C LYS A 178 8.25 -22.13 -3.19
N ASN A 179 8.30 -20.93 -2.60
CA ASN A 179 9.23 -20.57 -1.53
C ASN A 179 8.48 -19.85 -0.39
N PRO A 180 8.93 -20.00 0.87
CA PRO A 180 8.29 -19.37 2.02
C PRO A 180 8.18 -17.83 1.91
N GLU A 181 9.17 -17.19 1.30
CA GLU A 181 9.25 -15.75 1.11
C GLU A 181 8.32 -15.20 0.02
N ASP A 182 7.79 -16.05 -0.86
CA ASP A 182 6.88 -15.61 -1.90
C ASP A 182 5.60 -15.05 -1.28
N PHE A 183 5.04 -14.01 -1.86
CA PHE A 183 3.83 -13.38 -1.35
C PHE A 183 2.73 -13.30 -2.41
N VAL A 184 1.49 -13.26 -1.93
CA VAL A 184 0.32 -13.29 -2.78
C VAL A 184 0.09 -11.94 -3.46
N LEU A 185 -0.21 -11.98 -4.75
CA LEU A 185 -0.64 -10.86 -5.57
C LEU A 185 -2.13 -10.92 -5.87
N TRP A 186 -2.69 -12.14 -5.99
CA TRP A 186 -4.09 -12.39 -6.24
C TRP A 186 -4.56 -13.60 -5.45
N ASN A 187 -5.65 -13.43 -4.69
CA ASN A 187 -6.31 -14.49 -3.93
C ASN A 187 -7.64 -14.88 -4.62
N PRO A 188 -7.97 -16.16 -4.75
CA PRO A 188 -9.34 -16.55 -5.03
C PRO A 188 -10.26 -16.07 -3.91
N SER A 189 -11.49 -15.67 -4.24
CA SER A 189 -12.51 -15.30 -3.26
C SER A 189 -13.54 -16.39 -3.12
N ASP A 190 -14.05 -16.56 -1.90
CA ASP A 190 -15.21 -17.39 -1.62
C ASP A 190 -16.50 -16.72 -2.10
N THR A 191 -17.61 -17.46 -2.08
CA THR A 191 -18.90 -17.01 -2.66
C THR A 191 -19.47 -15.78 -1.96
N ASP A 192 -19.15 -15.59 -0.68
CA ASP A 192 -19.60 -14.49 0.19
C ASP A 192 -18.57 -13.38 0.36
N GLU A 193 -17.48 -13.44 -0.39
CA GLU A 193 -16.42 -12.44 -0.37
C GLU A 193 -16.43 -11.54 -1.62
N PRO A 194 -15.92 -10.31 -1.51
CA PRO A 194 -15.71 -9.44 -2.66
C PRO A 194 -14.85 -10.13 -3.70
N SER A 195 -15.26 -10.06 -4.96
CA SER A 195 -14.53 -10.71 -6.04
C SER A 195 -14.63 -9.94 -7.34
N TRP A 196 -13.58 -10.00 -8.13
CA TRP A 196 -13.50 -9.45 -9.48
C TRP A 196 -13.04 -10.55 -10.44
N ASP A 197 -13.51 -10.47 -11.67
CA ASP A 197 -13.07 -11.38 -12.72
C ASP A 197 -11.61 -11.11 -13.09
N SER A 198 -10.84 -12.17 -13.23
CA SER A 198 -9.43 -12.11 -13.64
C SER A 198 -9.06 -13.29 -14.53
N PRO A 199 -7.91 -13.28 -15.22
CA PRO A 199 -7.42 -14.44 -15.98
C PRO A 199 -7.23 -15.70 -15.14
N TRP A 200 -7.09 -15.55 -13.81
CA TRP A 200 -6.86 -16.66 -12.86
C TRP A 200 -8.16 -17.12 -12.17
N GLY A 201 -9.28 -16.51 -12.52
CA GLY A 201 -10.59 -16.74 -11.93
C GLY A 201 -11.05 -15.59 -11.04
N LYS A 202 -12.27 -15.75 -10.46
CA LYS A 202 -12.80 -14.77 -9.51
C LYS A 202 -11.95 -14.69 -8.26
N GLY A 203 -11.62 -13.47 -7.84
CA GLY A 203 -10.76 -13.26 -6.69
C GLY A 203 -10.57 -11.79 -6.35
N ARG A 204 -9.60 -11.53 -5.49
CA ARG A 204 -9.24 -10.20 -5.00
C ARG A 204 -7.72 -9.99 -4.96
N PRO A 205 -7.23 -8.74 -4.98
CA PRO A 205 -5.81 -8.48 -4.83
C PRO A 205 -5.30 -8.92 -3.45
N GLY A 206 -4.06 -9.45 -3.43
CA GLY A 206 -3.31 -9.66 -2.20
C GLY A 206 -2.48 -8.44 -1.85
N TRP A 207 -2.21 -8.22 -0.55
CA TRP A 207 -1.46 -7.08 -0.06
C TRP A 207 -0.17 -7.48 0.64
N HIS A 208 0.87 -6.77 0.28
CA HIS A 208 2.17 -6.88 0.95
C HIS A 208 2.90 -5.56 1.01
#